data_e7a02083e810310e0a314d10b1a9a72b
#
_entry.id   e7a02083e810310e0a314d10b1a9a72b
#
_cell.length_a   1.000
_cell.length_b   1.000
_cell.length_c   1.000
_cell.angle_alpha   90.00
_cell.angle_beta   90.00
_cell.angle_gamma   90.00
#
_symmetry.space_group_name_H-M   'P 1'
#
loop_
_entity.id
_entity.type
_entity.pdbx_description
1 polymer ?
#
loop_
_entity_poly.entity_id
_entity_poly.type
_entity_poly.pdbx_seq_one_letter_code
_entity_poly.pdbx_strand_id
1 'polypeptide(L)'
;MIGYKANIEELTRANTYFRQVLYTGLHAQLVLMTLKAGEEIGMEVHPTVDQFFRFEVGQGKVTIAGVDYAVKDGDVAIVPAGAMHNVVNTGSEDLKLYTIYSPPNHPEGTIHKTKAEAMIAEKAEHA
;
A
#
# COMPACT_ATOMS: atom_id res chain seq x y z
N MET A 1 19.37 -9.03 5.22
CA MET A 1 19.09 -9.83 4.01
C MET A 1 19.54 -9.07 2.78
N ILE A 2 20.30 -9.70 1.91
CA ILE A 2 20.77 -9.06 0.66
C ILE A 2 19.94 -9.62 -0.49
N GLY A 3 19.03 -8.80 -0.99
CA GLY A 3 18.12 -9.19 -2.06
C GLY A 3 16.90 -9.95 -1.54
N TYR A 4 15.93 -10.14 -2.42
CA TYR A 4 14.66 -10.76 -2.06
C TYR A 4 14.02 -11.38 -3.30
N LYS A 5 13.52 -12.60 -3.15
CA LYS A 5 12.80 -13.30 -4.21
C LYS A 5 11.57 -13.96 -3.62
N ALA A 6 10.42 -13.73 -4.23
CA ALA A 6 9.17 -14.37 -3.82
C ALA A 6 8.21 -14.42 -4.99
N ASN A 7 7.15 -15.23 -4.87
CA ASN A 7 6.02 -15.14 -5.78
C ASN A 7 5.07 -14.07 -5.24
N ILE A 8 5.12 -12.88 -5.82
CA ILE A 8 4.39 -11.74 -5.28
C ILE A 8 2.88 -11.89 -5.41
N GLU A 9 2.40 -12.55 -6.45
CA GLU A 9 0.96 -12.79 -6.60
C GLU A 9 0.44 -13.69 -5.49
N GLU A 10 1.14 -14.79 -5.20
CA GLU A 10 0.74 -15.70 -4.11
C GLU A 10 0.72 -14.99 -2.77
N LEU A 11 1.78 -14.24 -2.46
CA LEU A 11 1.88 -13.54 -1.19
C LEU A 11 0.80 -12.48 -1.04
N THR A 12 0.52 -11.72 -2.11
CA THR A 12 -0.49 -10.68 -2.10
C THR A 12 -1.89 -11.29 -1.90
N ARG A 13 -2.20 -12.35 -2.62
CA ARG A 13 -3.50 -13.03 -2.51
C ARG A 13 -3.72 -13.67 -1.14
N ALA A 14 -2.66 -14.17 -0.51
CA ALA A 14 -2.73 -14.80 0.81
C ALA A 14 -2.72 -13.80 1.95
N ASN A 15 -2.29 -12.56 1.72
CA ASN A 15 -2.17 -11.56 2.78
C ASN A 15 -3.55 -11.14 3.32
N THR A 16 -3.67 -11.12 4.64
CA THR A 16 -4.88 -10.63 5.33
C THR A 16 -4.59 -9.41 6.20
N TYR A 17 -3.33 -9.00 6.30
CA TYR A 17 -2.95 -7.87 7.13
C TYR A 17 -3.15 -6.56 6.39
N PHE A 18 -3.50 -5.52 7.11
CA PHE A 18 -3.63 -4.18 6.54
C PHE A 18 -2.32 -3.76 5.86
N ARG A 19 -1.17 -3.97 6.55
CA ARG A 19 0.15 -3.63 6.01
C ARG A 19 1.19 -4.62 6.49
N GLN A 20 1.99 -5.14 5.56
CA GLN A 20 3.13 -5.99 5.89
C GLN A 20 4.30 -5.66 5.00
N VAL A 21 5.37 -5.13 5.59
CA VAL A 21 6.62 -4.87 4.88
C VAL A 21 7.33 -6.21 4.65
N LEU A 22 7.60 -6.54 3.40
CA LEU A 22 8.31 -7.76 3.02
C LEU A 22 9.81 -7.56 2.92
N TYR A 23 10.22 -6.45 2.32
CA TYR A 23 11.65 -6.18 2.09
C TYR A 23 11.91 -4.69 2.04
N THR A 24 12.99 -4.28 2.70
CA THR A 24 13.46 -2.90 2.68
C THR A 24 14.87 -2.85 2.11
N GLY A 25 15.01 -2.27 0.93
CA GLY A 25 16.29 -2.02 0.29
C GLY A 25 16.72 -0.58 0.50
N LEU A 26 17.86 -0.21 -0.08
CA LEU A 26 18.37 1.16 0.02
C LEU A 26 17.46 2.16 -0.69
N HIS A 27 16.93 1.79 -1.85
CA HIS A 27 16.16 2.70 -2.72
C HIS A 27 14.72 2.25 -2.98
N ALA A 28 14.28 1.12 -2.45
CA ALA A 28 12.93 0.61 -2.67
C ALA A 28 12.49 -0.28 -1.51
N GLN A 29 11.18 -0.29 -1.26
CA GLN A 29 10.58 -1.08 -0.20
C GLN A 29 9.31 -1.75 -0.74
N LEU A 30 9.20 -3.07 -0.55
CA LEU A 30 8.06 -3.87 -1.00
C LEU A 30 7.13 -4.14 0.18
N VAL A 31 5.84 -3.81 -0.02
CA VAL A 31 4.83 -3.88 1.05
C VAL A 31 3.54 -4.51 0.52
N LEU A 32 2.98 -5.43 1.30
CA LEU A 32 1.64 -5.98 1.03
C LEU A 32 0.59 -5.19 1.80
N MET A 33 -0.58 -5.02 1.19
CA MET A 33 -1.72 -4.42 1.87
C MET A 33 -3.03 -5.13 1.51
N THR A 34 -3.92 -5.23 2.49
CA THR A 34 -5.29 -5.69 2.31
C THR A 34 -6.22 -4.70 2.96
N LEU A 35 -7.14 -4.15 2.16
CA LEU A 35 -8.19 -3.25 2.65
C LEU A 35 -9.51 -4.02 2.64
N LYS A 36 -10.19 -4.02 3.76
CA LYS A 36 -11.53 -4.62 3.85
C LYS A 36 -12.55 -3.74 3.13
N ALA A 37 -13.71 -4.30 2.81
CA ALA A 37 -14.78 -3.54 2.16
C ALA A 37 -15.04 -2.23 2.90
N GLY A 38 -15.01 -1.11 2.17
CA GLY A 38 -15.23 0.22 2.71
C GLY A 38 -14.01 0.86 3.39
N GLU A 39 -12.94 0.13 3.59
CA GLU A 39 -11.71 0.71 4.15
C GLU A 39 -10.95 1.53 3.13
N GLU A 40 -10.17 2.46 3.64
CA GLU A 40 -9.26 3.27 2.84
C GLU A 40 -7.91 3.41 3.54
N ILE A 41 -6.87 3.70 2.76
CA ILE A 41 -5.55 4.01 3.33
C ILE A 41 -5.63 5.33 4.09
N GLY A 42 -6.31 6.30 3.53
CA GLY A 42 -6.38 7.68 4.01
C GLY A 42 -5.60 8.59 3.08
N MET A 43 -6.00 9.85 3.03
CA MET A 43 -5.33 10.84 2.19
C MET A 43 -3.91 11.08 2.71
N GLU A 44 -2.91 10.89 1.85
CA GLU A 44 -1.49 11.00 2.21
C GLU A 44 -0.72 11.79 1.17
N VAL A 45 0.40 12.38 1.62
CA VAL A 45 1.41 13.00 0.76
C VAL A 45 2.76 12.49 1.22
N HIS A 46 3.54 11.93 0.28
CA HIS A 46 4.93 11.56 0.54
C HIS A 46 5.83 12.50 -0.26
N PRO A 47 6.43 13.51 0.38
CA PRO A 47 7.14 14.57 -0.35
C PRO A 47 8.30 14.10 -1.20
N THR A 48 8.97 13.02 -0.80
CA THR A 48 10.20 12.56 -1.44
C THR A 48 10.13 11.11 -1.92
N VAL A 49 8.93 10.51 -1.95
CA VAL A 49 8.77 9.08 -2.27
C VAL A 49 7.84 8.93 -3.45
N ASP A 50 8.30 8.23 -4.49
CA ASP A 50 7.43 7.73 -5.54
C ASP A 50 6.81 6.43 -5.05
N GLN A 51 5.54 6.20 -5.35
CA GLN A 51 4.84 5.00 -4.91
C GLN A 51 4.17 4.30 -6.09
N PHE A 52 4.45 3.01 -6.22
CA PHE A 52 3.86 2.13 -7.22
C PHE A 52 2.83 1.23 -6.53
N PHE A 53 1.64 1.09 -7.12
CA PHE A 53 0.60 0.17 -6.66
C PHE A 53 0.27 -0.84 -7.75
N ARG A 54 0.16 -2.11 -7.38
CA ARG A 54 -0.42 -3.15 -8.23
C ARG A 54 -1.58 -3.81 -7.50
N PHE A 55 -2.74 -3.87 -8.13
CA PHE A 55 -3.95 -4.48 -7.56
C PHE A 55 -4.11 -5.90 -8.06
N GLU A 56 -4.16 -6.87 -7.15
CA GLU A 56 -4.25 -8.29 -7.47
C GLU A 56 -5.67 -8.84 -7.31
N VAL A 57 -6.44 -8.35 -6.33
CA VAL A 57 -7.79 -8.84 -6.00
C VAL A 57 -8.68 -7.67 -5.65
N GLY A 58 -9.90 -7.68 -6.17
CA GLY A 58 -10.93 -6.74 -5.77
C GLY A 58 -11.05 -5.52 -6.66
N GLN A 59 -11.78 -4.54 -6.17
CA GLN A 59 -12.07 -3.28 -6.88
C GLN A 59 -11.86 -2.11 -5.94
N GLY A 60 -11.36 -1.02 -6.48
CA GLY A 60 -11.12 0.16 -5.68
C GLY A 60 -11.11 1.45 -6.48
N LYS A 61 -10.76 2.51 -5.79
CA LYS A 61 -10.57 3.84 -6.38
C LYS A 61 -9.27 4.41 -5.86
N VAL A 62 -8.43 4.90 -6.77
CA VAL A 62 -7.22 5.64 -6.42
C VAL A 62 -7.44 7.09 -6.79
N THR A 63 -7.23 7.97 -5.84
CA THR A 63 -7.24 9.41 -6.07
C THR A 63 -5.79 9.90 -6.12
N ILE A 64 -5.40 10.58 -7.19
CA ILE A 64 -4.05 11.12 -7.36
C ILE A 64 -4.19 12.58 -7.79
N ALA A 65 -3.68 13.49 -6.98
CA ALA A 65 -3.70 14.93 -7.26
C ALA A 65 -5.09 15.42 -7.67
N GLY A 66 -6.12 14.95 -6.97
CA GLY A 66 -7.51 15.35 -7.20
C GLY A 66 -8.24 14.61 -8.31
N VAL A 67 -7.59 13.65 -8.99
CA VAL A 67 -8.23 12.87 -10.06
C VAL A 67 -8.48 11.45 -9.56
N ASP A 68 -9.71 10.97 -9.76
CA ASP A 68 -10.12 9.61 -9.35
C ASP A 68 -9.97 8.62 -10.49
N TYR A 69 -9.41 7.45 -10.17
CA TYR A 69 -9.24 6.33 -11.11
C TYR A 69 -9.86 5.09 -10.50
N ALA A 70 -10.78 4.45 -11.22
CA ALA A 70 -11.28 3.11 -10.84
C ALA A 70 -10.18 2.08 -11.13
N VAL A 71 -9.96 1.17 -10.19
CA VAL A 71 -8.95 0.11 -10.32
C VAL A 71 -9.55 -1.25 -9.98
N LYS A 72 -8.98 -2.29 -10.58
CA LYS A 72 -9.36 -3.68 -10.37
C LYS A 72 -8.15 -4.58 -10.59
N ASP A 73 -8.36 -5.89 -10.54
CA ASP A 73 -7.32 -6.90 -10.78
C ASP A 73 -6.48 -6.57 -12.02
N GLY A 74 -5.17 -6.56 -11.85
CA GLY A 74 -4.22 -6.34 -12.93
C GLY A 74 -3.87 -4.88 -13.19
N ASP A 75 -4.58 -3.95 -12.56
CA ASP A 75 -4.29 -2.52 -12.74
C ASP A 75 -3.08 -2.08 -11.90
N VAL A 76 -2.40 -1.06 -12.40
CA VAL A 76 -1.33 -0.38 -11.67
C VAL A 76 -1.68 1.10 -11.52
N ALA A 77 -1.10 1.72 -10.50
CA ALA A 77 -1.13 3.16 -10.35
C ALA A 77 0.24 3.62 -9.87
N ILE A 78 0.69 4.75 -10.36
CA ILE A 78 1.95 5.35 -9.92
C ILE A 78 1.65 6.74 -9.38
N VAL A 79 2.06 6.96 -8.13
CA VAL A 79 1.91 8.25 -7.46
C VAL A 79 3.28 8.90 -7.36
N PRO A 80 3.52 10.00 -8.07
CA PRO A 80 4.81 10.69 -7.97
C PRO A 80 4.97 11.37 -6.63
N ALA A 81 6.23 11.55 -6.22
CA ALA A 81 6.57 12.26 -4.99
C ALA A 81 5.85 13.62 -4.94
N GLY A 82 5.28 13.93 -3.79
CA GLY A 82 4.58 15.20 -3.56
C GLY A 82 3.11 15.22 -3.94
N ALA A 83 2.60 14.22 -4.66
CA ALA A 83 1.19 14.17 -5.03
C ALA A 83 0.33 13.64 -3.89
N MET A 84 -0.73 14.38 -3.56
CA MET A 84 -1.73 13.92 -2.59
C MET A 84 -2.49 12.74 -3.18
N HIS A 85 -2.68 11.67 -2.41
CA HIS A 85 -3.32 10.46 -2.91
C HIS A 85 -4.04 9.68 -1.82
N ASN A 86 -4.95 8.80 -2.25
CA ASN A 86 -5.68 7.88 -1.38
C ASN A 86 -6.07 6.64 -2.18
N VAL A 87 -6.22 5.52 -1.50
CA VAL A 87 -6.76 4.28 -2.06
C VAL A 87 -7.94 3.86 -1.21
N VAL A 88 -9.08 3.63 -1.86
CA VAL A 88 -10.33 3.25 -1.21
C VAL A 88 -10.81 1.92 -1.78
N ASN A 89 -11.21 0.99 -0.92
CA ASN A 89 -11.88 -0.23 -1.35
C ASN A 89 -13.36 0.10 -1.59
N THR A 90 -13.77 0.11 -2.84
CA THR A 90 -15.15 0.42 -3.25
C THR A 90 -15.98 -0.83 -3.51
N GLY A 91 -15.38 -2.01 -3.40
CA GLY A 91 -16.06 -3.29 -3.63
C GLY A 91 -16.64 -3.89 -2.34
N SER A 92 -17.18 -5.09 -2.49
CA SER A 92 -17.76 -5.86 -1.37
C SER A 92 -16.80 -6.91 -0.83
N GLU A 93 -15.68 -7.13 -1.50
CA GLU A 93 -14.64 -8.07 -1.11
C GLU A 93 -13.38 -7.33 -0.70
N ASP A 94 -12.40 -8.06 -0.14
CA ASP A 94 -11.10 -7.49 0.18
C ASP A 94 -10.42 -6.96 -1.09
N LEU A 95 -9.80 -5.79 -0.97
CA LEU A 95 -8.92 -5.24 -2.00
C LEU A 95 -7.49 -5.59 -1.58
N LYS A 96 -6.83 -6.42 -2.37
CA LYS A 96 -5.47 -6.88 -2.10
C LYS A 96 -4.50 -6.34 -3.12
N LEU A 97 -3.44 -5.75 -2.61
CA LEU A 97 -2.46 -5.07 -3.45
C LEU A 97 -1.06 -5.22 -2.88
N TYR A 98 -0.06 -4.99 -3.71
CA TYR A 98 1.26 -4.69 -3.21
C TYR A 98 1.68 -3.31 -3.69
N THR A 99 2.56 -2.70 -2.93
CA THR A 99 3.04 -1.36 -3.22
C THR A 99 4.56 -1.31 -3.04
N ILE A 100 5.19 -0.47 -3.83
CA ILE A 100 6.63 -0.25 -3.76
C ILE A 100 6.86 1.23 -3.50
N TYR A 101 7.55 1.53 -2.41
CA TYR A 101 7.98 2.88 -2.05
C TYR A 101 9.43 3.07 -2.51
N SER A 102 9.71 4.16 -3.20
CA SER A 102 11.05 4.50 -3.68
C SER A 102 11.35 5.96 -3.33
N PRO A 103 12.17 6.19 -2.29
CA PRO A 103 12.84 5.28 -1.36
C PRO A 103 11.88 4.68 -0.29
N PRO A 104 12.39 3.84 0.62
CA PRO A 104 11.56 3.26 1.70
C PRO A 104 10.84 4.31 2.53
N ASN A 105 9.60 3.99 2.97
CA ASN A 105 8.74 4.90 3.71
C ASN A 105 8.39 4.42 5.11
N HIS A 106 8.36 3.11 5.33
CA HIS A 106 8.03 2.53 6.64
C HIS A 106 9.26 1.94 7.31
N PRO A 107 9.27 1.83 8.66
CA PRO A 107 10.33 1.11 9.36
C PRO A 107 10.44 -0.33 8.84
N GLU A 108 11.66 -0.84 8.77
CA GLU A 108 11.93 -2.22 8.34
C GLU A 108 11.12 -3.21 9.18
N GLY A 109 10.51 -4.21 8.53
CA GLY A 109 9.78 -5.26 9.22
C GLY A 109 8.42 -4.86 9.79
N THR A 110 7.91 -3.69 9.45
CA THR A 110 6.60 -3.22 9.92
C THR A 110 5.49 -4.20 9.57
N ILE A 111 4.67 -4.56 10.57
CA ILE A 111 3.45 -5.34 10.39
C ILE A 111 2.33 -4.65 11.14
N HIS A 112 1.27 -4.28 10.43
CA HIS A 112 0.03 -3.80 11.01
C HIS A 112 -1.08 -4.76 10.58
N LYS A 113 -1.61 -5.53 11.52
CA LYS A 113 -2.63 -6.55 11.20
C LYS A 113 -3.95 -5.92 10.81
N THR A 114 -4.25 -4.73 11.37
CA THR A 114 -5.49 -3.99 11.12
C THR A 114 -5.18 -2.53 10.81
N LYS A 115 -6.14 -1.85 10.20
CA LYS A 115 -6.04 -0.40 9.98
C LYS A 115 -5.91 0.34 11.31
N ALA A 116 -6.62 -0.10 12.35
CA ALA A 116 -6.54 0.52 13.67
C ALA A 116 -5.12 0.48 14.23
N GLU A 117 -4.42 -0.65 14.10
CA GLU A 117 -3.02 -0.76 14.50
C GLU A 117 -2.12 0.20 13.72
N ALA A 118 -2.36 0.31 12.40
CA ALA A 118 -1.61 1.22 11.55
C ALA A 118 -1.79 2.67 11.97
N MET A 119 -3.00 3.08 12.28
CA MET A 119 -3.31 4.45 12.71
C MET A 119 -2.64 4.78 14.04
N ILE A 120 -2.64 3.85 14.98
CA ILE A 120 -1.97 4.03 16.28
C ILE A 120 -0.46 4.18 16.07
N ALA A 121 0.15 3.32 15.25
CA ALA A 121 1.58 3.37 14.98
C ALA A 121 1.99 4.65 14.26
N GLU A 122 1.24 5.07 13.25
CA GLU A 122 1.51 6.30 12.51
C GLU A 122 1.40 7.53 13.39
N LYS A 123 0.43 7.57 14.29
CA LYS A 123 0.27 8.64 15.26
C LYS A 123 1.47 8.71 16.20
N ALA A 124 1.97 7.57 16.66
CA ALA A 124 3.17 7.50 17.51
C ALA A 124 4.42 7.96 16.77
N GLU A 125 4.56 7.61 15.48
CA GLU A 125 5.69 8.01 14.63
C GLU A 125 5.73 9.52 14.41
N HIS A 126 4.57 10.17 14.40
CA HIS A 126 4.45 11.61 14.13
C HIS A 126 4.21 12.46 15.39
N ALA A 127 4.28 11.83 16.55
CA ALA A 127 4.05 12.52 17.83
C ALA A 127 5.25 13.38 18.28
#